data_a68ed49cc944d4cf7c7f3af0da9e6092
#
_entry.id   a68ed49cc944d4cf7c7f3af0da9e6092
#
_cell.length_a   1.000
_cell.length_b   1.000
_cell.length_c   1.000
_cell.angle_alpha   90.00
_cell.angle_beta   90.00
_cell.angle_gamma   90.00
#
_symmetry.space_group_name_H-M   'P 1'
#
loop_
_entity.id
_entity.type
_entity.pdbx_description
1 polymer ?
#
loop_
_entity_poly.entity_id
_entity_poly.type
_entity_poly.pdbx_seq_one_letter_code
_entity_poly.pdbx_strand_id
1 'polypeptide(L)'
;EPRWFESKSALFSAGLRDMDAILGRDDRLVEKLSDAVTKLDAKFAAIIGTPVPAVIGTDYHALKRMTEKKVDLPIMTVDTDGMELYDRGEEKAWLELFLVFAGEKEEVIPNRIGILGMTPQDISDLRAANRIRERFAKEGKTAVCYGMGNGLEDVKNVSNVEKNIVVSPAALEAAKYLERTYGTPYEIGYPLVDELVSNMDYHEKKVIVVQQQVIGNAIRAEILKKAPDAQVTVASWFMVKQELRKDGDLHLRDEEDYIELVENGKFDVIYADHCMERMTPKFDGAFVDTIHFAVSGRLAGTK
;
A
#
# COMPACT_ATOMS: atom_id res chain seq x y z
N GLU A 1 8.39 -13.90 -0.83
CA GLU A 1 8.69 -14.31 0.52
C GLU A 1 7.44 -14.81 1.27
N PRO A 2 7.46 -15.98 1.91
CA PRO A 2 6.25 -16.62 2.45
C PRO A 2 5.83 -16.09 3.82
N ARG A 3 6.07 -14.85 4.15
CA ARG A 3 5.50 -14.21 5.35
C ARG A 3 4.14 -13.62 5.03
N TRP A 4 3.16 -14.49 4.82
CA TRP A 4 1.84 -14.08 4.40
C TRP A 4 0.97 -13.54 5.52
N PHE A 5 1.57 -13.06 6.61
CA PHE A 5 0.86 -12.36 7.68
C PHE A 5 -0.42 -13.11 8.12
N GLU A 6 -0.30 -14.43 8.32
CA GLU A 6 -1.43 -15.33 8.65
C GLU A 6 -2.52 -15.41 7.55
N SER A 7 -2.19 -15.00 6.34
CA SER A 7 -3.09 -15.10 5.18
C SER A 7 -3.43 -16.57 4.89
N LYS A 8 -4.69 -16.82 4.50
CA LYS A 8 -5.16 -18.12 4.00
C LYS A 8 -4.94 -18.27 2.49
N SER A 9 -4.28 -17.33 1.84
CA SER A 9 -4.00 -17.35 0.41
C SER A 9 -2.99 -18.43 0.06
N ALA A 10 -3.19 -19.13 -1.04
CA ALA A 10 -2.22 -20.05 -1.61
C ALA A 10 -1.43 -19.36 -2.73
N LEU A 11 -0.12 -19.54 -2.76
CA LEU A 11 0.75 -19.05 -3.80
C LEU A 11 1.29 -20.22 -4.64
N PHE A 12 1.18 -20.09 -5.96
CA PHE A 12 1.69 -21.05 -6.91
C PHE A 12 2.66 -20.38 -7.88
N SER A 13 3.83 -20.99 -8.08
CA SER A 13 4.70 -20.61 -9.19
C SER A 13 4.24 -21.37 -10.44
N ALA A 14 4.06 -20.65 -11.54
CA ALA A 14 3.77 -21.28 -12.83
C ALA A 14 4.91 -22.20 -13.28
N GLY A 15 6.14 -21.96 -12.80
CA GLY A 15 7.32 -22.77 -13.11
C GLY A 15 7.52 -22.90 -14.61
N LEU A 16 7.34 -21.80 -15.36
CA LEU A 16 7.63 -21.74 -16.79
C LEU A 16 9.12 -21.95 -17.00
N ARG A 17 9.46 -22.83 -17.94
CA ARG A 17 10.84 -23.04 -18.38
C ARG A 17 11.12 -22.16 -19.59
N ASP A 18 12.38 -21.97 -19.92
CA ASP A 18 12.82 -21.14 -21.04
C ASP A 18 12.09 -21.47 -22.34
N MET A 19 11.92 -22.78 -22.64
CA MET A 19 11.18 -23.23 -23.81
C MET A 19 9.69 -22.92 -23.76
N ASP A 20 9.08 -22.96 -22.58
CA ASP A 20 7.65 -22.60 -22.43
C ASP A 20 7.46 -21.10 -22.66
N ALA A 21 8.41 -20.28 -22.20
CA ALA A 21 8.42 -18.85 -22.43
C ALA A 21 8.63 -18.50 -23.92
N ILE A 22 9.62 -19.12 -24.56
CA ILE A 22 9.93 -18.89 -25.99
C ILE A 22 8.76 -19.32 -26.90
N LEU A 23 8.07 -20.41 -26.57
CA LEU A 23 6.95 -20.94 -27.35
C LEU A 23 5.60 -20.30 -27.01
N GLY A 24 5.53 -19.40 -26.04
CA GLY A 24 4.27 -18.78 -25.61
C GLY A 24 3.25 -19.79 -25.09
N ARG A 25 3.68 -20.73 -24.23
CA ARG A 25 2.84 -21.83 -23.71
C ARG A 25 1.87 -21.37 -22.62
N ASP A 26 0.99 -20.40 -22.95
CA ASP A 26 -0.07 -19.92 -22.08
C ASP A 26 -1.05 -21.04 -21.68
N ASP A 27 -1.26 -22.00 -22.59
CA ASP A 27 -2.04 -23.20 -22.35
C ASP A 27 -1.57 -23.96 -21.10
N ARG A 28 -0.27 -24.11 -20.89
CA ARG A 28 0.31 -24.80 -19.72
C ARG A 28 0.08 -24.03 -18.42
N LEU A 29 0.19 -22.71 -18.45
CA LEU A 29 -0.10 -21.88 -17.28
C LEU A 29 -1.58 -22.04 -16.88
N VAL A 30 -2.48 -21.98 -17.85
CA VAL A 30 -3.92 -22.13 -17.61
C VAL A 30 -4.25 -23.53 -17.09
N GLU A 31 -3.61 -24.59 -17.58
CA GLU A 31 -3.77 -25.96 -17.07
C GLU A 31 -3.30 -26.08 -15.62
N LYS A 32 -2.09 -25.61 -15.31
CA LYS A 32 -1.56 -25.65 -13.94
C LYS A 32 -2.43 -24.87 -12.95
N LEU A 33 -2.91 -23.69 -13.35
CA LEU A 33 -3.80 -22.90 -12.51
C LEU A 33 -5.14 -23.61 -12.29
N SER A 34 -5.72 -24.19 -13.34
CA SER A 34 -6.94 -24.99 -13.24
C SER A 34 -6.79 -26.15 -12.25
N ASP A 35 -5.70 -26.91 -12.38
CA ASP A 35 -5.39 -28.02 -11.47
C ASP A 35 -5.16 -27.60 -10.02
N ALA A 36 -4.57 -26.42 -9.82
CA ALA A 36 -4.35 -25.86 -8.49
C ALA A 36 -5.67 -25.42 -7.84
N VAL A 37 -6.51 -24.70 -8.57
CA VAL A 37 -7.79 -24.16 -8.10
C VAL A 37 -8.77 -25.26 -7.71
N THR A 38 -8.83 -26.38 -8.44
CA THR A 38 -9.71 -27.51 -8.12
C THR A 38 -9.44 -28.14 -6.75
N LYS A 39 -8.28 -27.88 -6.15
CA LYS A 39 -7.84 -28.42 -4.85
C LYS A 39 -8.04 -27.43 -3.71
N LEU A 40 -8.57 -26.26 -3.99
CA LEU A 40 -8.70 -25.16 -3.04
C LEU A 40 -10.13 -24.63 -2.97
N ASP A 41 -10.57 -24.25 -1.77
CA ASP A 41 -11.78 -23.44 -1.58
C ASP A 41 -11.41 -21.95 -1.73
N ALA A 42 -11.14 -21.54 -2.98
CA ALA A 42 -10.76 -20.17 -3.31
C ALA A 42 -11.98 -19.35 -3.75
N LYS A 43 -12.01 -18.07 -3.41
CA LYS A 43 -13.05 -17.13 -3.86
C LYS A 43 -12.71 -16.49 -5.20
N PHE A 44 -11.44 -16.41 -5.53
CA PHE A 44 -10.90 -15.92 -6.80
C PHE A 44 -9.47 -16.38 -6.96
N ALA A 45 -8.91 -16.22 -8.16
CA ALA A 45 -7.48 -16.38 -8.39
C ALA A 45 -6.90 -15.12 -9.03
N ALA A 46 -5.63 -14.83 -8.72
CA ALA A 46 -4.88 -13.73 -9.29
C ALA A 46 -3.67 -14.25 -10.07
N ILE A 47 -3.48 -13.78 -11.29
CA ILE A 47 -2.28 -14.01 -12.10
C ILE A 47 -1.42 -12.76 -11.99
N ILE A 48 -0.21 -12.91 -11.44
CA ILE A 48 0.71 -11.80 -11.19
C ILE A 48 1.90 -11.95 -12.14
N GLY A 49 2.23 -10.88 -12.86
CA GLY A 49 3.35 -10.82 -13.78
C GLY A 49 4.71 -10.90 -13.07
N THR A 50 5.69 -11.39 -13.80
CA THR A 50 7.10 -11.49 -13.40
C THR A 50 7.99 -11.10 -14.59
N PRO A 51 9.32 -10.93 -14.43
CA PRO A 51 10.18 -10.45 -15.50
C PRO A 51 10.11 -11.27 -16.80
N VAL A 52 10.02 -12.59 -16.72
CA VAL A 52 9.98 -13.42 -17.94
C VAL A 52 8.73 -13.19 -18.76
N PRO A 53 7.50 -13.27 -18.22
CA PRO A 53 6.29 -12.89 -18.94
C PRO A 53 6.33 -11.48 -19.54
N ALA A 54 6.88 -10.50 -18.82
CA ALA A 54 6.98 -9.12 -19.29
C ALA A 54 7.90 -9.01 -20.53
N VAL A 55 9.05 -9.69 -20.51
CA VAL A 55 10.01 -9.68 -21.64
C VAL A 55 9.44 -10.33 -22.90
N ILE A 56 8.66 -11.41 -22.75
CA ILE A 56 8.05 -12.13 -23.90
C ILE A 56 6.72 -11.51 -24.35
N GLY A 57 6.26 -10.43 -23.71
CA GLY A 57 5.05 -9.73 -24.10
C GLY A 57 3.76 -10.53 -23.83
N THR A 58 3.66 -11.22 -22.70
CA THR A 58 2.48 -12.00 -22.33
C THR A 58 1.19 -11.15 -22.32
N ASP A 59 0.15 -11.61 -23.03
CA ASP A 59 -1.17 -10.98 -23.02
C ASP A 59 -2.01 -11.45 -21.81
N TYR A 60 -1.97 -10.68 -20.73
CA TYR A 60 -2.72 -10.99 -19.51
C TYR A 60 -4.25 -10.96 -19.71
N HIS A 61 -4.76 -10.18 -20.67
CA HIS A 61 -6.19 -10.20 -20.99
C HIS A 61 -6.59 -11.51 -21.70
N ALA A 62 -5.74 -12.03 -22.57
CA ALA A 62 -5.95 -13.32 -23.18
C ALA A 62 -5.86 -14.44 -22.14
N LEU A 63 -4.86 -14.42 -21.26
CA LEU A 63 -4.70 -15.38 -20.17
C LEU A 63 -5.94 -15.38 -19.25
N LYS A 64 -6.44 -14.21 -18.86
CA LYS A 64 -7.67 -14.08 -18.05
C LYS A 64 -8.83 -14.79 -18.74
N ARG A 65 -9.12 -14.43 -19.99
CA ARG A 65 -10.23 -15.05 -20.77
C ARG A 65 -10.08 -16.57 -20.94
N MET A 66 -8.84 -17.06 -21.17
CA MET A 66 -8.57 -18.49 -21.30
C MET A 66 -8.79 -19.22 -19.98
N THR A 67 -8.36 -18.62 -18.87
CA THR A 67 -8.50 -19.20 -17.54
C THR A 67 -9.97 -19.23 -17.10
N GLU A 68 -10.71 -18.14 -17.24
CA GLU A 68 -12.14 -18.04 -16.90
C GLU A 68 -13.03 -19.03 -17.67
N LYS A 69 -12.58 -19.49 -18.85
CA LYS A 69 -13.28 -20.57 -19.58
C LYS A 69 -13.07 -21.96 -18.98
N LYS A 70 -12.01 -22.16 -18.20
CA LYS A 70 -11.63 -23.47 -17.64
C LYS A 70 -11.96 -23.60 -16.15
N VAL A 71 -11.98 -22.50 -15.42
CA VAL A 71 -12.25 -22.48 -13.98
C VAL A 71 -13.48 -21.62 -13.68
N ASP A 72 -14.33 -22.11 -12.79
CA ASP A 72 -15.53 -21.39 -12.33
C ASP A 72 -15.18 -20.46 -11.16
N LEU A 73 -14.19 -19.57 -11.39
CA LEU A 73 -13.75 -18.56 -10.42
C LEU A 73 -13.43 -17.25 -11.15
N PRO A 74 -13.71 -16.10 -10.51
CA PRO A 74 -13.24 -14.82 -11.00
C PRO A 74 -11.72 -14.79 -11.06
N ILE A 75 -11.18 -14.27 -12.17
CA ILE A 75 -9.73 -14.13 -12.38
C ILE A 75 -9.36 -12.66 -12.39
N MET A 76 -8.42 -12.29 -11.56
CA MET A 76 -7.76 -11.00 -11.54
C MET A 76 -6.37 -11.12 -12.19
N THR A 77 -5.94 -10.14 -12.95
CA THR A 77 -4.60 -10.11 -13.53
C THR A 77 -3.90 -8.84 -13.11
N VAL A 78 -2.67 -8.96 -12.65
CA VAL A 78 -1.83 -7.81 -12.29
C VAL A 78 -0.60 -7.85 -13.17
N ASP A 79 -0.56 -6.96 -14.15
CA ASP A 79 0.54 -6.83 -15.11
C ASP A 79 1.72 -6.13 -14.44
N THR A 80 2.53 -6.91 -13.74
CA THR A 80 3.79 -6.49 -13.13
C THR A 80 4.96 -7.13 -13.86
N ASP A 81 6.08 -6.45 -13.91
CA ASP A 81 7.31 -6.91 -14.57
C ASP A 81 8.38 -7.41 -13.59
N GLY A 82 8.18 -7.18 -12.28
CA GLY A 82 9.16 -7.50 -11.25
C GLY A 82 10.42 -6.62 -11.29
N MET A 83 10.41 -5.53 -12.07
CA MET A 83 11.51 -4.57 -12.20
C MET A 83 11.19 -3.24 -11.51
N GLU A 84 9.91 -2.91 -11.40
CA GLU A 84 9.43 -1.72 -10.70
C GLU A 84 9.48 -1.93 -9.17
N LEU A 85 9.42 -0.84 -8.42
CA LEU A 85 9.29 -0.87 -6.96
C LEU A 85 7.93 -1.47 -6.57
N TYR A 86 7.85 -2.05 -5.37
CA TYR A 86 6.69 -2.82 -4.90
C TYR A 86 5.36 -2.06 -4.98
N ASP A 87 5.38 -0.78 -4.69
CA ASP A 87 4.20 0.08 -4.66
C ASP A 87 3.56 0.33 -6.03
N ARG A 88 4.33 0.19 -7.11
CA ARG A 88 3.79 0.20 -8.48
C ARG A 88 2.92 -1.03 -8.74
N GLY A 89 3.40 -2.20 -8.32
CA GLY A 89 2.61 -3.43 -8.38
C GLY A 89 1.39 -3.36 -7.46
N GLU A 90 1.55 -2.78 -6.30
CA GLU A 90 0.47 -2.57 -5.35
C GLU A 90 -0.62 -1.63 -5.89
N GLU A 91 -0.24 -0.53 -6.53
CA GLU A 91 -1.17 0.39 -7.21
C GLU A 91 -2.00 -0.32 -8.27
N LYS A 92 -1.34 -1.11 -9.14
CA LYS A 92 -2.03 -1.92 -10.15
C LYS A 92 -2.99 -2.91 -9.49
N ALA A 93 -2.56 -3.57 -8.42
CA ALA A 93 -3.38 -4.55 -7.70
C ALA A 93 -4.60 -3.91 -7.02
N TRP A 94 -4.46 -2.74 -6.39
CA TRP A 94 -5.58 -2.00 -5.82
C TRP A 94 -6.62 -1.61 -6.86
N LEU A 95 -6.18 -1.06 -7.98
CA LEU A 95 -7.09 -0.65 -9.06
C LEU A 95 -7.81 -1.87 -9.65
N GLU A 96 -7.06 -2.93 -9.99
CA GLU A 96 -7.62 -4.14 -10.60
C GLU A 96 -8.59 -4.87 -9.63
N LEU A 97 -8.31 -4.85 -8.32
CA LEU A 97 -9.21 -5.41 -7.30
C LEU A 97 -10.62 -4.80 -7.40
N PHE A 98 -10.71 -3.49 -7.49
CA PHE A 98 -12.01 -2.82 -7.60
C PHE A 98 -12.61 -2.91 -9.01
N LEU A 99 -11.79 -2.89 -10.07
CA LEU A 99 -12.26 -3.10 -11.44
C LEU A 99 -12.93 -4.46 -11.63
N VAL A 100 -12.41 -5.49 -10.97
CA VAL A 100 -12.92 -6.87 -11.13
C VAL A 100 -14.06 -7.18 -10.16
N PHE A 101 -13.99 -6.69 -8.93
CA PHE A 101 -14.86 -7.17 -7.86
C PHE A 101 -15.86 -6.15 -7.33
N ALA A 102 -15.68 -4.85 -7.56
CA ALA A 102 -16.68 -3.88 -7.13
C ALA A 102 -18.02 -4.15 -7.82
N GLY A 103 -19.07 -4.24 -7.03
CA GLY A 103 -20.41 -4.50 -7.50
C GLY A 103 -21.11 -3.28 -8.10
N GLU A 104 -22.41 -3.38 -8.28
CA GLU A 104 -23.24 -2.26 -8.68
C GLU A 104 -23.27 -1.19 -7.58
N LYS A 105 -23.70 0.03 -7.97
CA LYS A 105 -23.84 1.11 -6.99
C LYS A 105 -24.98 0.79 -6.02
N GLU A 106 -24.64 0.78 -4.74
CA GLU A 106 -25.55 0.57 -3.62
C GLU A 106 -25.91 1.89 -2.92
N GLU A 107 -26.92 1.83 -2.05
CA GLU A 107 -27.26 2.93 -1.16
C GLU A 107 -26.13 3.16 -0.12
N VAL A 108 -25.77 4.42 0.07
CA VAL A 108 -24.72 4.78 1.04
C VAL A 108 -25.22 4.55 2.47
N ILE A 109 -24.45 3.80 3.24
CA ILE A 109 -24.70 3.61 4.66
C ILE A 109 -24.07 4.77 5.44
N PRO A 110 -24.85 5.60 6.14
CA PRO A 110 -24.33 6.73 6.91
C PRO A 110 -23.27 6.29 7.93
N ASN A 111 -22.23 7.10 8.10
CA ASN A 111 -21.13 6.84 9.03
C ASN A 111 -20.30 5.57 8.71
N ARG A 112 -20.45 4.97 7.53
CA ARG A 112 -19.60 3.88 7.06
C ARG A 112 -18.44 4.47 6.24
N ILE A 113 -17.21 4.28 6.71
CA ILE A 113 -16.00 4.87 6.14
C ILE A 113 -15.09 3.78 5.59
N GLY A 114 -14.71 3.88 4.31
CA GLY A 114 -13.73 3.01 3.69
C GLY A 114 -12.30 3.46 4.00
N ILE A 115 -11.40 2.54 4.26
CA ILE A 115 -9.96 2.79 4.44
C ILE A 115 -9.22 2.03 3.35
N LEU A 116 -8.64 2.77 2.40
CA LEU A 116 -7.96 2.23 1.22
C LEU A 116 -6.44 2.26 1.38
N GLY A 117 -5.76 1.19 0.96
CA GLY A 117 -4.31 1.11 1.02
C GLY A 117 -3.76 0.47 2.30
N MET A 118 -4.58 -0.34 2.96
CA MET A 118 -4.17 -1.07 4.16
C MET A 118 -3.40 -2.34 3.78
N THR A 119 -2.09 -2.21 3.60
CA THR A 119 -1.19 -3.35 3.40
C THR A 119 -0.06 -3.34 4.41
N PRO A 120 0.51 -4.51 4.78
CA PRO A 120 1.63 -4.56 5.72
C PRO A 120 2.89 -3.86 5.23
N GLN A 121 3.09 -3.72 3.91
CA GLN A 121 4.23 -3.01 3.33
C GLN A 121 4.25 -1.55 3.74
N ASP A 122 3.10 -0.89 3.72
CA ASP A 122 2.96 0.52 4.06
C ASP A 122 2.51 0.75 5.51
N ILE A 123 1.64 -0.14 6.02
CA ILE A 123 1.11 -0.06 7.38
C ILE A 123 1.70 -1.21 8.20
N SER A 124 2.86 -0.98 8.77
CA SER A 124 3.68 -1.99 9.44
C SER A 124 3.06 -2.55 10.75
N ASP A 125 1.95 -2.00 11.25
CA ASP A 125 1.20 -2.55 12.39
C ASP A 125 0.03 -3.43 11.89
N LEU A 126 0.16 -4.73 12.02
CA LEU A 126 -0.89 -5.70 11.65
C LEU A 126 -2.20 -5.51 12.44
N ARG A 127 -2.17 -4.80 13.57
CA ARG A 127 -3.36 -4.46 14.37
C ARG A 127 -3.98 -3.12 13.98
N ALA A 128 -3.37 -2.38 13.05
CA ALA A 128 -3.83 -1.04 12.66
C ALA A 128 -5.30 -1.03 12.23
N ALA A 129 -5.74 -2.04 11.47
CA ALA A 129 -7.13 -2.15 11.07
C ALA A 129 -8.10 -2.23 12.26
N ASN A 130 -7.78 -3.02 13.27
CA ASN A 130 -8.61 -3.14 14.48
C ASN A 130 -8.60 -1.82 15.28
N ARG A 131 -7.44 -1.19 15.43
CA ARG A 131 -7.30 0.10 16.12
C ARG A 131 -8.06 1.23 15.42
N ILE A 132 -8.04 1.25 14.09
CA ILE A 132 -8.85 2.20 13.30
C ILE A 132 -10.34 1.94 13.53
N ARG A 133 -10.81 0.69 13.46
CA ARG A 133 -12.21 0.35 13.75
C ARG A 133 -12.63 0.78 15.15
N GLU A 134 -11.81 0.52 16.16
CA GLU A 134 -12.08 0.93 17.55
C GLU A 134 -12.13 2.46 17.69
N ARG A 135 -11.25 3.20 17.02
CA ARG A 135 -11.26 4.67 17.01
C ARG A 135 -12.55 5.20 16.40
N PHE A 136 -12.93 4.72 15.22
CA PHE A 136 -14.14 5.15 14.53
C PHE A 136 -15.41 4.74 15.27
N ALA A 137 -15.42 3.57 15.90
CA ALA A 137 -16.55 3.12 16.72
C ALA A 137 -16.82 4.06 17.91
N LYS A 138 -15.77 4.63 18.53
CA LYS A 138 -15.92 5.66 19.59
C LYS A 138 -16.57 6.95 19.09
N GLU A 139 -16.48 7.21 17.78
CA GLU A 139 -17.13 8.34 17.10
C GLU A 139 -18.52 7.99 16.53
N GLY A 140 -19.02 6.78 16.78
CA GLY A 140 -20.28 6.29 16.20
C GLY A 140 -20.19 5.94 14.71
N LYS A 141 -18.99 5.68 14.20
CA LYS A 141 -18.72 5.33 12.80
C LYS A 141 -18.27 3.89 12.67
N THR A 142 -18.43 3.32 11.46
CA THR A 142 -17.93 1.99 11.09
C THR A 142 -16.83 2.13 10.06
N ALA A 143 -15.64 1.58 10.33
CA ALA A 143 -14.56 1.56 9.37
C ALA A 143 -14.44 0.21 8.65
N VAL A 144 -14.35 0.24 7.31
CA VAL A 144 -14.10 -0.91 6.43
C VAL A 144 -12.66 -0.79 5.94
N CYS A 145 -11.76 -1.65 6.46
CA CYS A 145 -10.33 -1.60 6.13
C CYS A 145 -10.03 -2.58 5.00
N TYR A 146 -9.91 -2.08 3.78
CA TYR A 146 -9.57 -2.89 2.62
C TYR A 146 -8.08 -3.27 2.65
N GLY A 147 -7.78 -4.55 2.43
CA GLY A 147 -6.45 -5.13 2.47
C GLY A 147 -6.05 -5.76 3.81
N MET A 148 -6.47 -5.20 4.94
CA MET A 148 -6.20 -5.74 6.27
C MET A 148 -7.51 -5.92 7.06
N GLY A 149 -8.03 -7.15 7.07
CA GLY A 149 -9.10 -7.54 7.97
C GLY A 149 -10.52 -7.44 7.45
N ASN A 150 -10.74 -6.98 6.22
CA ASN A 150 -12.03 -7.07 5.52
C ASN A 150 -11.91 -8.00 4.31
N GLY A 151 -13.00 -8.70 3.98
CA GLY A 151 -13.03 -9.70 2.94
C GLY A 151 -13.55 -9.20 1.60
N LEU A 152 -13.65 -10.13 0.63
CA LEU A 152 -14.10 -9.84 -0.73
C LEU A 152 -15.52 -9.26 -0.79
N GLU A 153 -16.41 -9.64 0.13
CA GLU A 153 -17.78 -9.10 0.18
C GLU A 153 -17.77 -7.59 0.47
N ASP A 154 -16.85 -7.10 1.32
CA ASP A 154 -16.71 -5.67 1.54
C ASP A 154 -16.19 -4.95 0.29
N VAL A 155 -15.33 -5.61 -0.52
CA VAL A 155 -14.88 -5.07 -1.81
C VAL A 155 -16.03 -4.97 -2.80
N LYS A 156 -16.91 -5.98 -2.87
CA LYS A 156 -18.11 -5.95 -3.72
C LYS A 156 -19.03 -4.79 -3.36
N ASN A 157 -19.16 -4.52 -2.07
CA ASN A 157 -20.04 -3.48 -1.53
C ASN A 157 -19.32 -2.14 -1.30
N VAL A 158 -18.22 -1.89 -2.02
CA VAL A 158 -17.36 -0.71 -1.83
C VAL A 158 -18.07 0.62 -2.05
N SER A 159 -19.17 0.62 -2.82
CA SER A 159 -19.95 1.82 -3.12
C SER A 159 -20.86 2.29 -1.97
N ASN A 160 -21.07 1.47 -0.94
CA ASN A 160 -21.97 1.78 0.16
C ASN A 160 -21.31 2.55 1.34
N VAL A 161 -20.05 2.96 1.20
CA VAL A 161 -19.40 3.83 2.18
C VAL A 161 -19.67 5.30 1.89
N GLU A 162 -19.77 6.10 2.95
CA GLU A 162 -20.00 7.55 2.85
C GLU A 162 -18.82 8.28 2.20
N LYS A 163 -17.60 7.86 2.55
CA LYS A 163 -16.35 8.34 1.97
C LYS A 163 -15.23 7.32 2.14
N ASN A 164 -14.15 7.49 1.39
CA ASN A 164 -12.91 6.74 1.56
C ASN A 164 -11.81 7.59 2.20
N ILE A 165 -10.96 6.97 3.02
CA ILE A 165 -9.69 7.54 3.50
C ILE A 165 -8.57 6.74 2.84
N VAL A 166 -7.71 7.42 2.10
CA VAL A 166 -6.55 6.84 1.43
C VAL A 166 -5.35 6.93 2.37
N VAL A 167 -4.81 5.78 2.78
CA VAL A 167 -3.70 5.70 3.75
C VAL A 167 -2.37 5.36 3.10
N SER A 168 -2.36 5.04 1.79
CA SER A 168 -1.16 4.77 0.99
C SER A 168 -1.25 5.45 -0.38
N PRO A 169 -0.13 5.98 -0.93
CA PRO A 169 -0.09 6.51 -2.30
C PRO A 169 -0.52 5.49 -3.36
N ALA A 170 -0.25 4.20 -3.14
CA ALA A 170 -0.61 3.12 -4.05
C ALA A 170 -2.13 2.92 -4.21
N ALA A 171 -2.94 3.34 -3.22
CA ALA A 171 -4.39 3.23 -3.31
C ALA A 171 -5.08 4.46 -3.93
N LEU A 172 -4.33 5.49 -4.32
CA LEU A 172 -4.91 6.76 -4.78
C LEU A 172 -5.65 6.62 -6.11
N GLU A 173 -5.11 5.86 -7.07
CA GLU A 173 -5.80 5.63 -8.35
C GLU A 173 -7.08 4.81 -8.18
N ALA A 174 -7.09 3.87 -7.24
CA ALA A 174 -8.30 3.14 -6.88
C ALA A 174 -9.36 4.06 -6.25
N ALA A 175 -8.96 4.99 -5.37
CA ALA A 175 -9.87 5.98 -4.79
C ALA A 175 -10.49 6.89 -5.87
N LYS A 176 -9.69 7.39 -6.81
CA LYS A 176 -10.15 8.17 -7.96
C LYS A 176 -11.11 7.37 -8.86
N TYR A 177 -10.83 6.09 -9.07
CA TYR A 177 -11.74 5.20 -9.80
C TYR A 177 -13.09 5.09 -9.09
N LEU A 178 -13.10 4.84 -7.77
CA LEU A 178 -14.33 4.73 -6.99
C LEU A 178 -15.13 6.03 -6.96
N GLU A 179 -14.46 7.18 -6.87
CA GLU A 179 -15.11 8.49 -6.96
C GLU A 179 -15.76 8.71 -8.33
N ARG A 180 -15.04 8.43 -9.43
CA ARG A 180 -15.60 8.57 -10.79
C ARG A 180 -16.77 7.61 -11.05
N THR A 181 -16.71 6.39 -10.54
CA THR A 181 -17.67 5.33 -10.83
C THR A 181 -18.90 5.43 -9.96
N TYR A 182 -18.73 5.67 -8.68
CA TYR A 182 -19.81 5.63 -7.70
C TYR A 182 -20.16 6.99 -7.11
N GLY A 183 -19.31 7.99 -7.28
CA GLY A 183 -19.44 9.30 -6.65
C GLY A 183 -19.00 9.29 -5.17
N THR A 184 -18.30 8.25 -4.71
CA THR A 184 -17.82 8.14 -3.34
C THR A 184 -16.62 9.06 -3.15
N PRO A 185 -16.70 10.16 -2.37
CA PRO A 185 -15.61 11.08 -2.17
C PRO A 185 -14.46 10.43 -1.39
N TYR A 186 -13.26 10.95 -1.53
CA TYR A 186 -12.12 10.50 -0.74
C TYR A 186 -11.35 11.65 -0.10
N GLU A 187 -10.69 11.35 1.00
CA GLU A 187 -9.70 12.20 1.65
C GLU A 187 -8.39 11.41 1.84
N ILE A 188 -7.28 12.12 2.00
CA ILE A 188 -5.95 11.53 2.13
C ILE A 188 -5.45 11.78 3.54
N GLY A 189 -5.06 10.73 4.25
CA GLY A 189 -4.55 10.84 5.61
C GLY A 189 -4.43 9.51 6.32
N TYR A 190 -3.85 9.53 7.51
CA TYR A 190 -3.69 8.33 8.33
C TYR A 190 -4.43 8.48 9.67
N PRO A 191 -5.47 7.69 9.93
CA PRO A 191 -6.34 7.88 11.11
C PRO A 191 -5.64 7.74 12.47
N LEU A 192 -4.48 7.07 12.54
CA LEU A 192 -3.72 6.85 13.78
C LEU A 192 -2.45 7.71 13.85
N VAL A 193 -2.38 8.82 13.12
CA VAL A 193 -1.15 9.64 13.02
C VAL A 193 -0.71 10.24 14.35
N ASP A 194 -1.64 10.59 15.23
CA ASP A 194 -1.35 11.10 16.57
C ASP A 194 -0.52 10.15 17.43
N GLU A 195 -0.58 8.86 17.14
CA GLU A 195 0.20 7.83 17.81
C GLU A 195 1.62 7.68 17.26
N LEU A 196 1.87 8.22 16.05
CA LEU A 196 3.19 8.22 15.42
C LEU A 196 4.01 9.45 15.81
N VAL A 197 3.35 10.55 16.20
CA VAL A 197 4.02 11.82 16.51
C VAL A 197 4.42 11.85 17.99
N SER A 198 5.70 11.89 18.25
CA SER A 198 6.24 11.93 19.61
C SER A 198 5.81 13.19 20.36
N ASN A 199 5.82 13.09 21.69
CA ASN A 199 5.46 14.23 22.56
C ASN A 199 6.73 15.02 22.93
N MET A 200 7.27 15.77 21.94
CA MET A 200 8.41 16.68 22.13
C MET A 200 8.04 18.09 21.67
N ASP A 201 8.89 19.06 22.00
CA ASP A 201 8.76 20.42 21.51
C ASP A 201 9.32 20.52 20.08
N TYR A 202 8.46 21.00 19.16
CA TYR A 202 8.82 21.21 17.75
C TYR A 202 8.98 22.68 17.37
N HIS A 203 8.82 23.63 18.32
CA HIS A 203 8.95 25.05 18.02
C HIS A 203 10.30 25.37 17.39
N GLU A 204 10.28 26.07 16.23
CA GLU A 204 11.45 26.44 15.42
C GLU A 204 12.32 25.25 14.96
N LYS A 205 11.86 24.00 15.15
CA LYS A 205 12.61 22.79 14.79
C LYS A 205 12.54 22.49 13.31
N LYS A 206 13.66 21.98 12.79
CA LYS A 206 13.79 21.45 11.44
C LYS A 206 13.64 19.94 11.49
N VAL A 207 12.57 19.43 10.93
CA VAL A 207 12.16 18.02 10.98
C VAL A 207 12.21 17.41 9.60
N ILE A 208 12.81 16.22 9.48
CA ILE A 208 12.66 15.39 8.29
C ILE A 208 11.84 14.14 8.63
N VAL A 209 10.90 13.80 7.76
CA VAL A 209 10.08 12.59 7.85
C VAL A 209 10.36 11.74 6.63
N VAL A 210 11.02 10.60 6.83
CA VAL A 210 11.32 9.62 5.76
C VAL A 210 10.33 8.49 5.84
N GLN A 211 9.28 8.57 5.01
CA GLN A 211 8.16 7.63 5.03
C GLN A 211 7.41 7.67 3.67
N GLN A 212 6.47 6.75 3.43
CA GLN A 212 5.56 6.91 2.29
C GLN A 212 4.77 8.23 2.43
N GLN A 213 4.39 8.83 1.31
CA GLN A 213 3.92 10.23 1.28
C GLN A 213 2.68 10.51 2.14
N VAL A 214 1.73 9.57 2.24
CA VAL A 214 0.49 9.82 2.99
C VAL A 214 0.78 9.86 4.49
N ILE A 215 1.54 8.90 5.02
CA ILE A 215 1.94 8.91 6.43
C ILE A 215 2.88 10.08 6.71
N GLY A 216 3.86 10.35 5.83
CA GLY A 216 4.78 11.47 5.97
C GLY A 216 4.04 12.82 6.03
N ASN A 217 3.08 13.03 5.14
CA ASN A 217 2.25 14.24 5.15
C ASN A 217 1.32 14.33 6.37
N ALA A 218 0.81 13.19 6.85
CA ALA A 218 -0.01 13.14 8.06
C ALA A 218 0.82 13.53 9.30
N ILE A 219 2.04 12.98 9.44
CA ILE A 219 2.99 13.34 10.51
C ILE A 219 3.31 14.85 10.43
N ARG A 220 3.62 15.37 9.22
CA ARG A 220 3.85 16.80 9.01
C ARG A 220 2.67 17.62 9.49
N ALA A 221 1.46 17.27 9.10
CA ALA A 221 0.26 18.02 9.48
C ALA A 221 0.05 18.02 11.00
N GLU A 222 0.28 16.89 11.67
CA GLU A 222 0.13 16.80 13.12
C GLU A 222 1.24 17.56 13.88
N ILE A 223 2.49 17.58 13.35
CA ILE A 223 3.57 18.42 13.91
C ILE A 223 3.22 19.91 13.77
N LEU A 224 2.82 20.35 12.56
CA LEU A 224 2.49 21.75 12.30
C LEU A 224 1.25 22.23 13.06
N LYS A 225 0.35 21.33 13.42
CA LYS A 225 -0.77 21.64 14.32
C LYS A 225 -0.30 21.96 15.74
N LYS A 226 0.76 21.30 16.22
CA LYS A 226 1.37 21.52 17.55
C LYS A 226 2.32 22.72 17.55
N ALA A 227 3.10 22.89 16.48
CA ALA A 227 4.11 23.94 16.31
C ALA A 227 4.06 24.47 14.86
N PRO A 228 3.28 25.52 14.59
CA PRO A 228 3.11 26.09 13.24
C PRO A 228 4.38 26.68 12.63
N ASP A 229 5.39 26.97 13.45
CA ASP A 229 6.71 27.50 13.09
C ASP A 229 7.75 26.42 12.81
N ALA A 230 7.43 25.14 13.00
CA ALA A 230 8.29 24.03 12.62
C ALA A 230 8.49 23.97 11.10
N GLN A 231 9.68 23.56 10.65
CA GLN A 231 9.98 23.32 9.26
C GLN A 231 10.01 21.81 9.01
N VAL A 232 9.00 21.28 8.33
CA VAL A 232 8.87 19.83 8.14
C VAL A 232 9.01 19.47 6.66
N THR A 233 10.06 18.71 6.33
CA THR A 233 10.31 18.12 5.01
C THR A 233 9.90 16.66 5.02
N VAL A 234 9.21 16.20 3.97
CA VAL A 234 8.94 14.77 3.74
C VAL A 234 9.84 14.27 2.63
N ALA A 235 10.48 13.14 2.88
CA ALA A 235 11.25 12.40 1.91
C ALA A 235 10.71 10.97 1.77
N SER A 236 10.67 10.45 0.56
CA SER A 236 10.14 9.12 0.29
C SER A 236 11.07 8.33 -0.62
N TRP A 237 11.29 7.04 -0.29
CA TRP A 237 12.12 6.11 -1.05
C TRP A 237 11.44 5.56 -2.31
N PHE A 238 10.14 5.38 -2.23
CA PHE A 238 9.34 4.66 -3.21
C PHE A 238 8.50 5.63 -4.05
N MET A 239 7.28 5.22 -4.37
CA MET A 239 6.36 6.03 -5.16
C MET A 239 6.21 7.46 -4.64
N VAL A 240 6.42 8.42 -5.52
CA VAL A 240 6.14 9.83 -5.25
C VAL A 240 5.06 10.30 -6.22
N LYS A 241 3.88 10.58 -5.68
CA LYS A 241 2.77 11.20 -6.40
C LYS A 241 2.92 12.71 -6.36
N GLN A 242 2.90 13.36 -7.53
CA GLN A 242 3.08 14.80 -7.63
C GLN A 242 1.99 15.58 -6.86
N GLU A 243 0.77 15.09 -6.86
CA GLU A 243 -0.37 15.70 -6.17
C GLU A 243 -0.29 15.63 -4.64
N LEU A 244 0.54 14.74 -4.08
CA LEU A 244 0.80 14.62 -2.64
C LEU A 244 2.05 15.37 -2.20
N ARG A 245 2.83 15.87 -3.16
CA ARG A 245 4.10 16.53 -2.89
C ARG A 245 3.87 17.99 -2.44
N LYS A 246 4.61 18.41 -1.42
CA LYS A 246 4.72 19.81 -1.01
C LYS A 246 6.07 20.38 -1.46
N ASP A 247 6.18 21.70 -1.46
CA ASP A 247 7.44 22.37 -1.77
C ASP A 247 8.53 21.93 -0.79
N GLY A 248 9.69 21.59 -1.32
CA GLY A 248 10.81 21.08 -0.53
C GLY A 248 10.77 19.58 -0.22
N ASP A 249 9.72 18.85 -0.60
CA ASP A 249 9.69 17.40 -0.45
C ASP A 249 10.62 16.70 -1.45
N LEU A 250 11.17 15.57 -1.04
CA LEU A 250 12.24 14.88 -1.73
C LEU A 250 11.85 13.45 -2.10
N HIS A 251 12.38 13.00 -3.23
CA HIS A 251 12.38 11.59 -3.62
C HIS A 251 13.80 11.08 -3.46
N LEU A 252 14.02 10.15 -2.55
CA LEU A 252 15.31 9.51 -2.31
C LEU A 252 15.44 8.31 -3.28
N ARG A 253 16.57 8.22 -3.96
CA ARG A 253 16.84 7.18 -4.96
C ARG A 253 17.69 6.04 -4.38
N ASP A 254 18.57 6.39 -3.46
CA ASP A 254 19.53 5.51 -2.83
C ASP A 254 19.90 6.00 -1.42
N GLU A 255 20.67 5.23 -0.70
CA GLU A 255 21.09 5.51 0.67
C GLU A 255 21.97 6.76 0.75
N GLU A 256 22.75 7.06 -0.29
CA GLU A 256 23.60 8.25 -0.38
C GLU A 256 22.75 9.52 -0.37
N ASP A 257 21.64 9.56 -1.11
CA ASP A 257 20.69 10.70 -1.10
C ASP A 257 20.22 11.00 0.34
N TYR A 258 19.94 9.96 1.14
CA TYR A 258 19.52 10.13 2.54
C TYR A 258 20.67 10.65 3.42
N ILE A 259 21.86 10.07 3.30
CA ILE A 259 23.04 10.47 4.09
C ILE A 259 23.38 11.93 3.82
N GLU A 260 23.50 12.32 2.54
CA GLU A 260 23.77 13.70 2.14
C GLU A 260 22.68 14.66 2.65
N LEU A 261 21.43 14.26 2.57
CA LEU A 261 20.31 15.06 3.05
C LEU A 261 20.40 15.32 4.56
N VAL A 262 20.72 14.32 5.36
CA VAL A 262 20.84 14.46 6.81
C VAL A 262 22.10 15.25 7.18
N GLU A 263 23.26 14.96 6.58
CA GLU A 263 24.53 15.64 6.89
C GLU A 263 24.48 17.14 6.52
N ASN A 264 23.84 17.50 5.41
CA ASN A 264 23.74 18.88 4.93
C ASN A 264 22.51 19.63 5.46
N GLY A 265 21.46 18.88 5.81
CA GLY A 265 20.15 19.43 6.12
C GLY A 265 20.04 20.15 7.44
N LYS A 266 20.94 19.91 8.41
CA LYS A 266 20.89 20.46 9.78
C LYS A 266 19.53 20.28 10.44
N PHE A 267 19.03 19.05 10.40
CA PHE A 267 17.77 18.69 11.05
C PHE A 267 17.95 18.55 12.56
N ASP A 268 16.92 18.91 13.32
CA ASP A 268 16.82 18.68 14.77
C ASP A 268 16.18 17.34 15.08
N VAL A 269 15.26 16.87 14.18
CA VAL A 269 14.49 15.66 14.39
C VAL A 269 14.39 14.87 13.10
N ILE A 270 14.62 13.56 13.19
CA ILE A 270 14.41 12.59 12.09
C ILE A 270 13.31 11.64 12.49
N TYR A 271 12.30 11.52 11.64
CA TYR A 271 11.31 10.44 11.63
C TYR A 271 11.66 9.48 10.52
N ALA A 272 12.13 8.28 10.84
CA ALA A 272 12.50 7.27 9.86
C ALA A 272 12.46 5.87 10.48
N ASP A 273 12.56 4.81 9.66
CA ASP A 273 12.76 3.48 10.19
C ASP A 273 14.12 3.37 10.90
N HIS A 274 14.14 2.72 12.05
CA HIS A 274 15.35 2.58 12.90
C HIS A 274 16.58 2.02 12.16
N CYS A 275 16.40 1.21 11.10
CA CYS A 275 17.55 0.74 10.32
C CYS A 275 18.34 1.89 9.68
N MET A 276 17.72 3.04 9.45
CA MET A 276 18.32 4.22 8.84
C MET A 276 19.16 5.05 9.82
N GLU A 277 18.95 4.92 11.13
CA GLU A 277 19.75 5.60 12.15
C GLU A 277 21.24 5.24 12.04
N ARG A 278 21.52 4.00 11.64
CA ARG A 278 22.90 3.51 11.46
C ARG A 278 23.64 4.15 10.29
N MET A 279 22.91 4.71 9.32
CA MET A 279 23.48 5.37 8.14
C MET A 279 24.00 6.77 8.47
N THR A 280 23.51 7.39 9.54
CA THR A 280 23.85 8.75 9.95
C THR A 280 24.37 8.81 11.39
N PRO A 281 25.49 8.13 11.69
CA PRO A 281 26.00 7.99 13.07
C PRO A 281 26.48 9.29 13.70
N LYS A 282 26.64 10.36 12.91
CA LYS A 282 27.02 11.69 13.38
C LYS A 282 25.82 12.59 13.69
N PHE A 283 24.62 12.12 13.41
CA PHE A 283 23.42 12.87 13.75
C PHE A 283 23.24 12.89 15.28
N ASP A 284 23.16 14.10 15.84
CA ASP A 284 23.07 14.36 17.29
C ASP A 284 21.70 14.86 17.74
N GLY A 285 20.74 14.97 16.80
CA GLY A 285 19.36 15.32 17.08
C GLY A 285 18.49 14.17 17.59
N ALA A 286 17.20 14.38 17.67
CA ALA A 286 16.23 13.35 18.08
C ALA A 286 15.88 12.42 16.90
N PHE A 287 15.99 11.11 17.11
CA PHE A 287 15.54 10.10 16.14
C PHE A 287 14.25 9.43 16.64
N VAL A 288 13.21 9.45 15.82
CA VAL A 288 11.90 8.84 16.10
C VAL A 288 11.68 7.68 15.15
N ASP A 289 11.65 6.47 15.70
CA ASP A 289 11.43 5.25 14.90
C ASP A 289 10.01 5.22 14.32
N THR A 290 9.90 5.32 13.00
CA THR A 290 8.68 5.14 12.23
C THR A 290 8.85 3.95 11.32
N ILE A 291 8.37 2.79 11.77
CA ILE A 291 8.58 1.53 11.06
C ILE A 291 7.98 1.62 9.65
N HIS A 292 8.79 1.21 8.65
CA HIS A 292 8.34 1.01 7.29
C HIS A 292 8.78 -0.39 6.82
N PHE A 293 7.84 -1.33 6.77
CA PHE A 293 8.15 -2.73 6.50
C PHE A 293 8.91 -2.93 5.19
N ALA A 294 8.55 -2.21 4.13
CA ALA A 294 9.24 -2.30 2.86
C ALA A 294 10.73 -1.88 2.93
N VAL A 295 11.11 -1.07 3.94
CA VAL A 295 12.50 -0.65 4.18
C VAL A 295 13.24 -1.68 5.03
N SER A 296 12.67 -2.11 6.15
CA SER A 296 13.40 -2.89 7.16
C SER A 296 12.94 -4.34 7.33
N GLY A 297 11.79 -4.71 6.78
CA GLY A 297 11.14 -6.01 7.05
C GLY A 297 10.62 -6.15 8.48
N ARG A 298 10.57 -5.06 9.27
CA ARG A 298 10.04 -5.08 10.63
C ARG A 298 8.53 -4.82 10.65
N LEU A 299 7.86 -5.47 11.58
CA LEU A 299 6.47 -5.20 11.92
C LEU A 299 6.37 -4.59 13.32
N ALA A 300 5.43 -3.68 13.51
CA ALA A 300 5.19 -3.11 14.83
C ALA A 300 4.69 -4.18 15.81
N GLY A 301 5.26 -4.17 17.02
CA GLY A 301 4.88 -5.11 18.09
C GLY A 301 5.47 -6.51 17.96
N THR A 302 6.32 -6.79 16.97
CA THR A 302 7.17 -7.99 16.94
C THR A 302 8.51 -7.66 17.59
N LYS A 303 8.90 -8.46 18.61
CA LYS A 303 10.22 -8.38 19.25
C LYS A 303 11.25 -9.17 18.46
#